data_02636bd63b7b4cb19a27aa24a13ffc75
#
_entry.id   02636bd63b7b4cb19a27aa24a13ffc75
#
_cell.length_a   1.000
_cell.length_b   1.000
_cell.length_c   1.000
_cell.angle_alpha   90.00
_cell.angle_beta   90.00
_cell.angle_gamma   90.00
#
_symmetry.space_group_name_H-M   'P 1'
#
loop_
_entity.id
_entity.type
_entity.pdbx_description
1 polymer ?
#
loop_
_entity_poly.entity_id
_entity_poly.type
_entity_poly.pdbx_seq_one_letter_code
_entity_poly.pdbx_strand_id
1 'polypeptide(L)'
;MQNTQRLAAVDLGSNSYRLEIGRIEHGQFYRTEYLKETVRQGNGLDENRNLTPQAMQRGWDCLARFGERLAGFSDAEVCAVATQTLREARNRDEFLTTGMQKLGFPIDVISGREEARLIYQGVAQALPRTEERRLVIDIGGRSTEIILGQGREPTQMESYRVGSITWSMRYFGDNQFSKRSFQMAEIAAKAVLDEALTLYAPDQWDVAYGSAGTVNAVVDVLVAAGWPTGSVTRTGLDWLQDKLLAAQNTDRLRLIGMRDDRKAIIGGGLSVLRALFDLLGIERLEQATGGLRHGLLQDMLGAGQQHTDLRDHSVARLAAKFGADPVHGQRVGQIANALYLQINNAPVDERISRKLTWAAQLHEIGSHVSHSDYHKHGAYILENTDAMGFALAELHKLSLLVLGHRGKLRKLEADFEDQLLIQQLLVLRLAVVLCHARRDPDVTDISLRQDPKNDRQFVLNFSSDWARLYPQSAYLLNEECVAWQKTPWSLRVIED
;
A
#
# COMPACT_ATOMS: atom_id res chain seq x y z
N MET A 1 2.33 -5.68 -36.81
CA MET A 1 3.33 -5.71 -35.73
C MET A 1 2.54 -6.00 -34.46
N GLN A 2 2.77 -7.14 -33.79
CA GLN A 2 2.17 -7.41 -32.50
C GLN A 2 2.68 -6.31 -31.55
N ASN A 3 1.77 -5.55 -30.96
CA ASN A 3 2.07 -4.53 -29.98
C ASN A 3 2.62 -5.27 -28.73
N THR A 4 3.93 -5.36 -28.60
CA THR A 4 4.58 -6.03 -27.48
C THR A 4 4.36 -5.13 -26.26
N GLN A 5 3.42 -5.50 -25.40
CA GLN A 5 3.12 -4.75 -24.19
C GLN A 5 4.36 -4.73 -23.30
N ARG A 6 4.77 -3.53 -22.85
CA ARG A 6 5.87 -3.33 -21.91
C ARG A 6 5.31 -3.08 -20.52
N LEU A 7 6.03 -3.49 -19.50
CA LEU A 7 5.71 -3.18 -18.11
C LEU A 7 6.97 -2.73 -17.37
N ALA A 8 6.78 -1.85 -16.40
CA ALA A 8 7.84 -1.41 -15.51
C ALA A 8 7.35 -1.34 -14.06
N ALA A 9 8.16 -1.87 -13.14
CA ALA A 9 7.95 -1.78 -11.70
C ALA A 9 9.06 -0.97 -11.05
N VAL A 10 8.69 0.04 -10.27
CA VAL A 10 9.60 0.90 -9.49
C VAL A 10 9.37 0.65 -8.01
N ASP A 11 10.41 0.30 -7.28
CA ASP A 11 10.40 0.02 -5.84
C ASP A 11 11.28 1.04 -5.12
N LEU A 12 10.67 1.93 -4.34
CA LEU A 12 11.35 2.90 -3.50
C LEU A 12 11.59 2.30 -2.10
N GLY A 13 12.54 1.39 -2.03
CA GLY A 13 12.92 0.75 -0.78
C GLY A 13 13.80 1.64 0.12
N SER A 14 13.85 1.34 1.40
CA SER A 14 14.59 2.14 2.41
C SER A 14 16.09 2.24 2.15
N ASN A 15 16.72 1.21 1.58
CA ASN A 15 18.17 1.20 1.25
C ASN A 15 18.43 1.56 -0.21
N SER A 16 17.66 0.99 -1.12
CA SER A 16 17.92 1.09 -2.55
C SER A 16 16.62 1.26 -3.30
N TYR A 17 16.64 2.11 -4.33
CA TYR A 17 15.60 2.17 -5.32
C TYR A 17 15.92 1.20 -6.45
N ARG A 18 14.89 0.64 -7.04
CA ARG A 18 15.01 -0.36 -8.07
C ARG A 18 13.97 -0.12 -9.16
N LEU A 19 14.40 -0.24 -10.40
CA LEU A 19 13.56 -0.22 -11.58
C LEU A 19 13.75 -1.53 -12.33
N GLU A 20 12.67 -2.19 -12.68
CA GLU A 20 12.67 -3.40 -13.51
C GLU A 20 11.72 -3.17 -14.69
N ILE A 21 12.25 -3.27 -15.91
CA ILE A 21 11.52 -3.11 -17.16
C ILE A 21 11.53 -4.43 -17.90
N GLY A 22 10.43 -4.77 -18.51
CA GLY A 22 10.34 -5.95 -19.37
C GLY A 22 9.19 -5.87 -20.34
N ARG A 23 9.10 -6.91 -21.17
CA ARG A 23 8.06 -7.09 -22.18
C ARG A 23 7.26 -8.36 -21.88
N ILE A 24 6.01 -8.35 -22.32
CA ILE A 24 5.14 -9.51 -22.19
C ILE A 24 5.20 -10.28 -23.51
N GLU A 25 5.57 -11.55 -23.41
CA GLU A 25 5.55 -12.51 -24.52
C GLU A 25 4.83 -13.77 -24.04
N HIS A 26 3.81 -14.21 -24.76
CA HIS A 26 3.00 -15.40 -24.43
C HIS A 26 2.45 -15.40 -22.99
N GLY A 27 2.08 -14.24 -22.46
CA GLY A 27 1.57 -14.09 -21.08
C GLY A 27 2.64 -14.18 -19.99
N GLN A 28 3.93 -14.17 -20.35
CA GLN A 28 5.05 -14.18 -19.42
C GLN A 28 5.83 -12.86 -19.50
N PHE A 29 6.34 -12.43 -18.35
CA PHE A 29 7.20 -11.25 -18.26
C PHE A 29 8.66 -11.64 -18.53
N TYR A 30 9.26 -10.98 -19.51
CA TYR A 30 10.68 -11.10 -19.86
C TYR A 30 11.38 -9.81 -19.52
N ARG A 31 12.25 -9.84 -18.52
CA ARG A 31 13.04 -8.67 -18.10
C ARG A 31 14.00 -8.25 -19.20
N THR A 32 13.92 -6.98 -19.61
CA THR A 32 14.85 -6.36 -20.57
C THR A 32 15.86 -5.44 -19.90
N GLU A 33 15.49 -4.81 -18.78
CA GLU A 33 16.37 -3.90 -18.06
C GLU A 33 16.16 -4.01 -16.53
N TYR A 34 17.23 -3.82 -15.78
CA TYR A 34 17.22 -3.77 -14.31
C TYR A 34 18.21 -2.74 -13.80
N LEU A 35 17.70 -1.78 -13.06
CA LEU A 35 18.48 -0.74 -12.41
C LEU A 35 18.31 -0.85 -10.88
N LYS A 36 19.43 -0.69 -10.17
CA LYS A 36 19.44 -0.63 -8.70
C LYS A 36 20.38 0.48 -8.27
N GLU A 37 19.87 1.43 -7.51
CA GLU A 37 20.66 2.50 -6.92
C GLU A 37 20.57 2.49 -5.39
N THR A 38 21.70 2.62 -4.72
CA THR A 38 21.76 2.69 -3.26
C THR A 38 21.55 4.13 -2.80
N VAL A 39 20.31 4.50 -2.52
CA VAL A 39 19.87 5.85 -2.13
C VAL A 39 20.05 6.09 -0.62
N ARG A 40 19.96 5.03 0.19
CA ARG A 40 20.00 5.09 1.67
C ARG A 40 19.01 6.08 2.25
N GLN A 41 17.80 6.09 1.72
CA GLN A 41 16.75 7.03 2.17
C GLN A 41 16.36 6.78 3.62
N GLY A 42 16.36 5.52 4.06
CA GLY A 42 16.05 5.14 5.43
C GLY A 42 17.00 5.72 6.49
N ASN A 43 18.25 6.06 6.11
CA ASN A 43 19.20 6.76 6.98
C ASN A 43 18.92 8.27 7.08
N GLY A 44 18.03 8.80 6.27
CA GLY A 44 17.74 10.24 6.16
C GLY A 44 16.54 10.69 6.96
N LEU A 45 15.91 9.86 7.77
CA LEU A 45 14.87 10.30 8.71
C LEU A 45 15.53 10.88 9.97
N ASP A 46 15.16 12.13 10.30
CA ASP A 46 15.58 12.77 11.54
C ASP A 46 14.78 12.26 12.76
N GLU A 47 15.07 12.81 13.94
CA GLU A 47 14.38 12.46 15.20
C GLU A 47 12.87 12.78 15.17
N ASN A 48 12.45 13.73 14.36
CA ASN A 48 11.07 14.12 14.15
C ASN A 48 10.39 13.29 13.05
N ARG A 49 11.10 12.31 12.46
CA ARG A 49 10.67 11.51 11.32
C ARG A 49 10.46 12.30 10.03
N ASN A 50 11.18 13.42 9.85
CA ASN A 50 11.22 14.09 8.56
C ASN A 50 12.41 13.59 7.74
N LEU A 51 12.22 13.46 6.44
CA LEU A 51 13.32 13.26 5.51
C LEU A 51 14.17 14.52 5.47
N THR A 52 15.47 14.36 5.64
CA THR A 52 16.41 15.46 5.49
C THR A 52 16.49 15.93 4.03
N PRO A 53 16.79 17.21 3.77
CA PRO A 53 16.91 17.72 2.39
C PRO A 53 17.90 16.92 1.54
N GLN A 54 19.01 16.46 2.14
CA GLN A 54 20.00 15.64 1.43
C GLN A 54 19.46 14.26 1.05
N ALA A 55 18.65 13.65 1.91
CA ALA A 55 18.01 12.37 1.60
C ALA A 55 16.94 12.52 0.52
N MET A 56 16.15 13.59 0.55
CA MET A 56 15.19 13.92 -0.50
C MET A 56 15.90 14.13 -1.84
N GLN A 57 16.98 14.92 -1.87
CA GLN A 57 17.72 15.19 -3.10
C GLN A 57 18.28 13.91 -3.73
N ARG A 58 18.91 13.01 -2.92
CA ARG A 58 19.38 11.72 -3.46
C ARG A 58 18.26 10.87 -4.07
N GLY A 59 17.07 10.88 -3.43
CA GLY A 59 15.90 10.19 -3.95
C GLY A 59 15.42 10.79 -5.27
N TRP A 60 15.29 12.10 -5.35
CA TRP A 60 14.87 12.81 -6.56
C TRP A 60 15.85 12.63 -7.73
N ASP A 61 17.15 12.66 -7.47
CA ASP A 61 18.17 12.43 -8.49
C ASP A 61 18.07 11.01 -9.06
N CYS A 62 17.80 10.02 -8.22
CA CYS A 62 17.57 8.64 -8.66
C CYS A 62 16.27 8.53 -9.49
N LEU A 63 15.18 9.15 -9.02
CA LEU A 63 13.90 9.15 -9.72
C LEU A 63 13.99 9.83 -11.08
N ALA A 64 14.76 10.92 -11.21
CA ALA A 64 15.01 11.57 -12.50
C ALA A 64 15.67 10.61 -13.50
N ARG A 65 16.69 9.85 -13.07
CA ARG A 65 17.34 8.85 -13.94
C ARG A 65 16.40 7.71 -14.33
N PHE A 66 15.52 7.28 -13.41
CA PHE A 66 14.50 6.28 -13.72
C PHE A 66 13.46 6.83 -14.69
N GLY A 67 13.03 8.10 -14.52
CA GLY A 67 12.11 8.77 -15.43
C GLY A 67 12.63 8.85 -16.87
N GLU A 68 13.93 9.10 -17.06
CA GLU A 68 14.56 9.04 -18.39
C GLU A 68 14.42 7.67 -19.06
N ARG A 69 14.51 6.58 -18.28
CA ARG A 69 14.33 5.20 -18.77
C ARG A 69 12.87 4.86 -19.09
N LEU A 70 11.95 5.51 -18.40
CA LEU A 70 10.52 5.32 -18.54
C LEU A 70 9.89 6.25 -19.61
N ALA A 71 10.69 7.07 -20.26
CA ALA A 71 10.20 7.95 -21.32
C ALA A 71 9.46 7.15 -22.42
N GLY A 72 8.22 7.55 -22.72
CA GLY A 72 7.37 6.90 -23.70
C GLY A 72 6.60 5.67 -23.21
N PHE A 73 6.59 5.42 -21.88
CA PHE A 73 5.62 4.52 -21.24
C PHE A 73 4.33 5.27 -20.97
N SER A 74 3.21 4.57 -20.96
CA SER A 74 1.92 5.06 -20.47
C SER A 74 1.73 4.77 -18.97
N ASP A 75 0.80 5.48 -18.31
CA ASP A 75 0.49 5.26 -16.90
C ASP A 75 0.04 3.81 -16.58
N ALA A 76 -0.57 3.13 -17.54
CA ALA A 76 -0.99 1.74 -17.37
C ALA A 76 0.18 0.74 -17.45
N GLU A 77 1.34 1.16 -17.97
CA GLU A 77 2.54 0.33 -18.13
C GLU A 77 3.53 0.47 -16.96
N VAL A 78 3.32 1.42 -16.04
CA VAL A 78 4.24 1.70 -14.94
C VAL A 78 3.53 1.61 -13.60
N CYS A 79 4.12 0.86 -12.67
CA CYS A 79 3.69 0.84 -11.27
C CYS A 79 4.88 1.20 -10.38
N ALA A 80 4.76 2.31 -9.64
CA ALA A 80 5.78 2.77 -8.72
C ALA A 80 5.24 2.78 -7.29
N VAL A 81 5.94 2.08 -6.38
CA VAL A 81 5.56 2.00 -4.98
C VAL A 81 6.67 2.43 -4.04
N ALA A 82 6.28 2.98 -2.91
CA ALA A 82 7.15 3.37 -1.82
C ALA A 82 6.75 2.64 -0.53
N THR A 83 7.75 2.27 0.25
CA THR A 83 7.60 1.39 1.40
C THR A 83 7.89 2.10 2.73
N GLN A 84 8.42 1.40 3.73
CA GLN A 84 8.51 1.79 5.13
C GLN A 84 9.06 3.20 5.38
N THR A 85 10.11 3.64 4.67
CA THR A 85 10.68 4.99 4.91
C THR A 85 9.67 6.09 4.63
N LEU A 86 8.92 6.01 3.51
CA LEU A 86 7.89 7.00 3.16
C LEU A 86 6.59 6.81 3.96
N ARG A 87 6.29 5.60 4.43
CA ARG A 87 5.22 5.41 5.43
C ARG A 87 5.49 6.18 6.72
N GLU A 88 6.73 6.19 7.19
CA GLU A 88 7.14 6.85 8.42
C GLU A 88 7.37 8.37 8.28
N ALA A 89 7.76 8.83 7.10
CA ALA A 89 8.12 10.23 6.86
C ALA A 89 6.92 11.16 7.03
N ARG A 90 7.03 12.14 7.92
CA ARG A 90 5.99 13.18 8.14
C ARG A 90 5.89 14.16 7.00
N ASN A 91 7.01 14.46 6.35
CA ASN A 91 7.10 15.34 5.18
C ASN A 91 7.12 14.58 3.85
N ARG A 92 6.53 13.36 3.83
CA ARG A 92 6.48 12.51 2.62
C ARG A 92 5.82 13.19 1.43
N ASP A 93 4.81 14.05 1.66
CA ASP A 93 4.06 14.68 0.59
C ASP A 93 4.92 15.65 -0.23
N GLU A 94 5.84 16.39 0.44
CA GLU A 94 6.85 17.21 -0.22
C GLU A 94 7.76 16.35 -1.11
N PHE A 95 8.24 15.22 -0.57
CA PHE A 95 9.07 14.29 -1.33
C PHE A 95 8.33 13.70 -2.54
N LEU A 96 7.07 13.26 -2.35
CA LEU A 96 6.26 12.63 -3.38
C LEU A 96 5.91 13.60 -4.50
N THR A 97 5.53 14.84 -4.18
CA THR A 97 5.18 15.85 -5.18
C THR A 97 6.31 16.07 -6.17
N THR A 98 7.53 16.31 -5.68
CA THR A 98 8.71 16.48 -6.52
C THR A 98 9.14 15.15 -7.17
N GLY A 99 9.04 14.05 -6.42
CA GLY A 99 9.42 12.71 -6.88
C GLY A 99 8.59 12.26 -8.09
N MET A 100 7.28 12.43 -8.05
CA MET A 100 6.38 12.14 -9.18
C MET A 100 6.68 12.98 -10.42
N GLN A 101 7.00 14.27 -10.24
CA GLN A 101 7.43 15.13 -11.36
C GLN A 101 8.74 14.63 -11.99
N LYS A 102 9.71 14.14 -11.18
CA LYS A 102 11.00 13.64 -11.65
C LYS A 102 10.88 12.27 -12.30
N LEU A 103 10.04 11.39 -11.77
CA LEU A 103 9.80 10.08 -12.33
C LEU A 103 8.92 10.12 -13.59
N GLY A 104 7.97 11.07 -13.63
CA GLY A 104 6.95 11.17 -14.67
C GLY A 104 5.71 10.31 -14.44
N PHE A 105 5.63 9.60 -13.28
CA PHE A 105 4.55 8.67 -12.97
C PHE A 105 4.13 8.81 -11.50
N PRO A 106 2.88 8.43 -11.13
CA PRO A 106 2.43 8.37 -9.75
C PRO A 106 3.30 7.42 -8.91
N ILE A 107 3.50 7.76 -7.63
CA ILE A 107 4.20 6.92 -6.65
C ILE A 107 3.24 6.63 -5.51
N ASP A 108 2.86 5.37 -5.36
CA ASP A 108 1.93 4.92 -4.33
C ASP A 108 2.66 4.48 -3.07
N VAL A 109 2.31 5.05 -1.92
CA VAL A 109 2.81 4.56 -0.62
C VAL A 109 1.91 3.43 -0.18
N ILE A 110 2.44 2.20 -0.17
CA ILE A 110 1.68 1.00 0.19
C ILE A 110 1.79 0.67 1.67
N SER A 111 0.76 0.02 2.24
CA SER A 111 0.78 -0.47 3.63
C SER A 111 1.80 -1.60 3.81
N GLY A 112 2.16 -1.93 5.05
CA GLY A 112 3.05 -3.04 5.35
C GLY A 112 2.47 -4.40 4.92
N ARG A 113 1.17 -4.58 5.09
CA ARG A 113 0.48 -5.82 4.65
C ARG A 113 0.40 -5.92 3.14
N GLU A 114 0.20 -4.82 2.43
CA GLU A 114 0.23 -4.81 0.97
C GLU A 114 1.64 -5.11 0.44
N GLU A 115 2.68 -4.56 1.07
CA GLU A 115 4.06 -4.91 0.79
C GLU A 115 4.31 -6.42 0.97
N ALA A 116 3.86 -6.99 2.10
CA ALA A 116 3.98 -8.41 2.40
C ALA A 116 3.23 -9.30 1.38
N ARG A 117 2.00 -8.90 0.98
CA ARG A 117 1.22 -9.60 -0.05
C ARG A 117 1.98 -9.66 -1.38
N LEU A 118 2.49 -8.52 -1.83
CA LEU A 118 3.24 -8.42 -3.08
C LEU A 118 4.55 -9.22 -3.03
N ILE A 119 5.24 -9.21 -1.89
CA ILE A 119 6.44 -10.03 -1.67
C ILE A 119 6.11 -11.50 -1.81
N TYR A 120 5.06 -11.99 -1.12
CA TYR A 120 4.65 -13.38 -1.21
C TYR A 120 4.30 -13.78 -2.65
N GLN A 121 3.52 -12.96 -3.34
CA GLN A 121 3.13 -13.21 -4.72
C GLN A 121 4.35 -13.31 -5.65
N GLY A 122 5.32 -12.41 -5.48
CA GLY A 122 6.56 -12.43 -6.25
C GLY A 122 7.45 -13.63 -5.93
N VAL A 123 7.53 -14.06 -4.68
CA VAL A 123 8.25 -15.26 -4.26
C VAL A 123 7.55 -16.52 -4.78
N ALA A 124 6.23 -16.64 -4.57
CA ALA A 124 5.46 -17.79 -4.98
C ALA A 124 5.46 -18.02 -6.50
N GLN A 125 5.58 -16.93 -7.29
CA GLN A 125 5.70 -17.04 -8.75
C GLN A 125 7.01 -17.71 -9.19
N ALA A 126 8.07 -17.51 -8.44
CA ALA A 126 9.40 -18.08 -8.73
C ALA A 126 9.57 -19.52 -8.21
N LEU A 127 8.66 -19.99 -7.35
CA LEU A 127 8.72 -21.31 -6.74
C LEU A 127 7.85 -22.35 -7.50
N PRO A 128 8.18 -23.65 -7.40
CA PRO A 128 7.34 -24.70 -7.94
C PRO A 128 5.92 -24.65 -7.38
N ARG A 129 4.95 -25.10 -8.16
CA ARG A 129 3.56 -25.26 -7.70
C ARG A 129 3.48 -26.54 -6.88
N THR A 130 3.42 -26.40 -5.56
CA THR A 130 3.30 -27.48 -4.59
C THR A 130 2.21 -27.15 -3.58
N GLU A 131 1.76 -28.14 -2.84
CA GLU A 131 0.79 -27.97 -1.74
C GLU A 131 1.48 -27.62 -0.40
N GLU A 132 2.79 -27.39 -0.40
CA GLU A 132 3.54 -27.01 0.79
C GLU A 132 3.05 -25.67 1.38
N ARG A 133 2.95 -25.61 2.69
CA ARG A 133 2.71 -24.37 3.45
C ARG A 133 4.04 -23.65 3.59
N ARG A 134 4.09 -22.42 3.15
CA ARG A 134 5.32 -21.63 3.04
C ARG A 134 5.35 -20.53 4.08
N LEU A 135 6.46 -20.44 4.79
CA LEU A 135 6.83 -19.27 5.56
C LEU A 135 7.78 -18.42 4.69
N VAL A 136 7.40 -17.20 4.35
CA VAL A 136 8.26 -16.27 3.60
C VAL A 136 8.70 -15.15 4.53
N ILE A 137 9.99 -14.87 4.58
CA ILE A 137 10.62 -13.82 5.39
C ILE A 137 11.37 -12.87 4.46
N ASP A 138 11.04 -11.59 4.52
CA ASP A 138 11.74 -10.53 3.81
C ASP A 138 12.32 -9.52 4.81
N ILE A 139 13.65 -9.49 4.96
CA ILE A 139 14.32 -8.55 5.86
C ILE A 139 14.76 -7.34 5.05
N GLY A 140 13.94 -6.29 5.09
CA GLY A 140 14.19 -5.01 4.47
C GLY A 140 15.16 -4.13 5.26
N GLY A 141 15.20 -2.84 4.88
CA GLY A 141 16.05 -1.86 5.57
C GLY A 141 15.47 -1.40 6.92
N ARG A 142 14.16 -1.17 6.96
CA ARG A 142 13.44 -0.62 8.12
C ARG A 142 12.30 -1.49 8.62
N SER A 143 11.87 -2.44 7.82
CA SER A 143 10.82 -3.43 8.17
C SER A 143 11.26 -4.84 7.85
N THR A 144 10.52 -5.79 8.39
CA THR A 144 10.61 -7.22 8.07
C THR A 144 9.19 -7.73 7.88
N GLU A 145 8.93 -8.28 6.72
CA GLU A 145 7.67 -8.91 6.37
C GLU A 145 7.76 -10.40 6.63
N ILE A 146 6.73 -10.95 7.31
CA ILE A 146 6.59 -12.38 7.61
C ILE A 146 5.24 -12.82 7.06
N ILE A 147 5.25 -13.83 6.19
CA ILE A 147 4.07 -14.25 5.46
C ILE A 147 3.94 -15.78 5.50
N LEU A 148 2.76 -16.27 5.86
CA LEU A 148 2.34 -17.64 5.58
C LEU A 148 1.49 -17.67 4.32
N GLY A 149 1.61 -18.75 3.57
CA GLY A 149 0.75 -18.97 2.42
C GLY A 149 0.91 -20.38 1.85
N GLN A 150 0.03 -20.72 0.92
CA GLN A 150 0.04 -21.99 0.19
C GLN A 150 -0.16 -21.71 -1.29
N GLY A 151 0.61 -22.39 -2.14
CA GLY A 151 0.56 -22.11 -3.58
C GLY A 151 0.88 -20.62 -3.86
N ARG A 152 -0.09 -19.88 -4.42
CA ARG A 152 0.02 -18.43 -4.73
C ARG A 152 -0.69 -17.53 -3.74
N GLU A 153 -1.41 -18.09 -2.78
CA GLU A 153 -2.27 -17.32 -1.87
C GLU A 153 -1.60 -17.13 -0.51
N PRO A 154 -1.37 -15.89 -0.08
CA PRO A 154 -0.97 -15.61 1.28
C PRO A 154 -2.17 -15.79 2.22
N THR A 155 -1.97 -16.44 3.36
CA THR A 155 -3.01 -16.70 4.37
C THR A 155 -2.89 -15.82 5.59
N GLN A 156 -1.66 -15.56 6.05
CA GLN A 156 -1.34 -14.66 7.15
C GLN A 156 -0.13 -13.80 6.76
N MET A 157 -0.18 -12.51 7.05
CA MET A 157 0.90 -11.61 6.71
C MET A 157 0.96 -10.40 7.64
N GLU A 158 2.17 -10.05 8.08
CA GLU A 158 2.44 -8.87 8.90
C GLU A 158 3.76 -8.22 8.49
N SER A 159 3.89 -6.94 8.78
CA SER A 159 5.10 -6.14 8.61
C SER A 159 5.54 -5.57 9.96
N TYR A 160 6.70 -5.97 10.42
CA TYR A 160 7.28 -5.55 11.68
C TYR A 160 8.31 -4.44 11.49
N ARG A 161 8.30 -3.43 12.36
CA ARG A 161 9.25 -2.30 12.30
C ARG A 161 10.63 -2.68 12.82
N VAL A 162 11.22 -3.68 12.21
CA VAL A 162 12.54 -4.21 12.49
C VAL A 162 13.26 -4.51 11.17
N GLY A 163 14.41 -3.90 10.91
CA GLY A 163 15.11 -4.07 9.64
C GLY A 163 16.62 -3.83 9.76
N SER A 164 17.34 -4.22 8.74
CA SER A 164 18.82 -4.24 8.73
C SER A 164 19.45 -2.86 8.97
N ILE A 165 18.89 -1.79 8.42
CA ILE A 165 19.39 -0.42 8.59
C ILE A 165 19.10 0.07 10.01
N THR A 166 17.85 0.04 10.44
CA THR A 166 17.45 0.56 11.76
C THR A 166 18.18 -0.16 12.88
N TRP A 167 18.34 -1.49 12.77
CA TRP A 167 19.07 -2.26 13.77
C TRP A 167 20.56 -1.98 13.74
N SER A 168 21.16 -1.80 12.56
CA SER A 168 22.58 -1.43 12.46
C SER A 168 22.84 -0.05 13.05
N MET A 169 22.02 0.95 12.76
CA MET A 169 22.16 2.30 13.33
C MET A 169 22.02 2.28 14.85
N ARG A 170 21.13 1.46 15.40
CA ARG A 170 20.84 1.45 16.84
C ARG A 170 21.86 0.66 17.65
N TYR A 171 22.36 -0.46 17.15
CA TYR A 171 23.18 -1.40 17.92
C TYR A 171 24.62 -1.50 17.45
N PHE A 172 24.94 -0.99 16.25
CA PHE A 172 26.25 -1.03 15.60
C PHE A 172 26.62 0.35 15.01
N GLY A 173 26.10 1.43 15.60
CA GLY A 173 26.27 2.80 15.08
C GLY A 173 27.72 3.30 15.09
N ASP A 174 28.58 2.69 15.91
CA ASP A 174 30.02 2.90 15.98
C ASP A 174 30.80 2.03 14.96
N ASN A 175 30.10 1.28 14.12
CA ASN A 175 30.65 0.28 13.20
C ASN A 175 31.42 -0.87 13.89
N GLN A 176 31.23 -1.09 15.20
CA GLN A 176 31.90 -2.14 15.97
C GLN A 176 31.05 -3.39 16.10
N PHE A 177 31.66 -4.55 15.97
CA PHE A 177 31.04 -5.84 16.20
C PHE A 177 31.46 -6.39 17.57
N SER A 178 30.57 -6.34 18.55
CA SER A 178 30.82 -6.89 19.88
C SER A 178 29.76 -7.93 20.24
N LYS A 179 30.12 -8.90 21.14
CA LYS A 179 29.15 -9.87 21.65
C LYS A 179 27.96 -9.18 22.30
N ARG A 180 28.20 -8.08 23.03
CA ARG A 180 27.13 -7.28 23.68
C ARG A 180 26.19 -6.66 22.65
N SER A 181 26.71 -6.06 21.57
CA SER A 181 25.89 -5.45 20.52
C SER A 181 24.99 -6.48 19.85
N PHE A 182 25.52 -7.66 19.51
CA PHE A 182 24.71 -8.75 18.93
C PHE A 182 23.65 -9.23 19.91
N GLN A 183 24.01 -9.50 21.17
CA GLN A 183 23.06 -9.95 22.18
C GLN A 183 21.91 -8.95 22.38
N MET A 184 22.22 -7.66 22.51
CA MET A 184 21.21 -6.62 22.68
C MET A 184 20.33 -6.47 21.43
N ALA A 185 20.91 -6.55 20.23
CA ALA A 185 20.21 -6.46 18.97
C ALA A 185 19.24 -7.66 18.77
N GLU A 186 19.69 -8.89 19.10
CA GLU A 186 18.85 -10.10 19.02
C GLU A 186 17.70 -10.07 20.03
N ILE A 187 17.94 -9.68 21.29
CA ILE A 187 16.90 -9.54 22.31
C ILE A 187 15.85 -8.50 21.87
N ALA A 188 16.30 -7.35 21.39
CA ALA A 188 15.41 -6.30 20.96
C ALA A 188 14.62 -6.69 19.70
N ALA A 189 15.22 -7.45 18.77
CA ALA A 189 14.50 -7.98 17.62
C ALA A 189 13.41 -8.96 18.05
N LYS A 190 13.74 -9.89 18.96
CA LYS A 190 12.76 -10.83 19.53
C LYS A 190 11.59 -10.10 20.20
N ALA A 191 11.87 -9.05 20.97
CA ALA A 191 10.82 -8.27 21.64
C ALA A 191 9.87 -7.55 20.68
N VAL A 192 10.34 -7.13 19.50
CA VAL A 192 9.48 -6.55 18.46
C VAL A 192 8.69 -7.62 17.69
N LEU A 193 9.28 -8.81 17.57
CA LEU A 193 8.75 -9.94 16.81
C LEU A 193 7.96 -10.93 17.68
N ASP A 194 7.73 -10.63 18.96
CA ASP A 194 7.11 -11.54 19.93
C ASP A 194 5.73 -12.04 19.48
N GLU A 195 4.93 -11.18 18.89
CA GLU A 195 3.64 -11.49 18.29
C GLU A 195 3.74 -12.58 17.21
N ALA A 196 4.86 -12.64 16.49
CA ALA A 196 5.08 -13.63 15.43
C ALA A 196 5.10 -15.08 15.95
N LEU A 197 5.43 -15.32 17.23
CA LEU A 197 5.41 -16.65 17.85
C LEU A 197 4.06 -17.36 17.71
N THR A 198 2.99 -16.60 17.90
CA THR A 198 1.63 -17.17 17.83
C THR A 198 1.13 -17.25 16.39
N LEU A 199 1.45 -16.24 15.58
CA LEU A 199 0.93 -16.13 14.22
C LEU A 199 1.63 -17.05 13.22
N TYR A 200 2.89 -17.41 13.48
CA TYR A 200 3.76 -18.19 12.56
C TYR A 200 4.41 -19.38 13.27
N ALA A 201 3.64 -20.07 14.11
CA ALA A 201 4.13 -21.23 14.85
C ALA A 201 4.70 -22.31 13.91
N PRO A 202 5.73 -23.09 14.35
CA PRO A 202 6.41 -24.06 13.49
C PRO A 202 5.51 -25.12 12.86
N ASP A 203 4.37 -25.42 13.46
CA ASP A 203 3.37 -26.37 12.94
C ASP A 203 2.49 -25.81 11.82
N GLN A 204 2.58 -24.51 11.52
CA GLN A 204 1.77 -23.84 10.50
C GLN A 204 2.43 -23.80 9.11
N TRP A 205 3.70 -24.20 9.00
CA TRP A 205 4.43 -24.18 7.74
C TRP A 205 5.34 -25.39 7.60
N ASP A 206 5.70 -25.72 6.36
CA ASP A 206 6.52 -26.87 6.02
C ASP A 206 7.92 -26.45 5.58
N VAL A 207 8.04 -25.32 4.87
CA VAL A 207 9.31 -24.78 4.36
C VAL A 207 9.39 -23.28 4.59
N ALA A 208 10.54 -22.80 5.07
CA ALA A 208 10.85 -21.39 5.23
C ALA A 208 11.70 -20.87 4.07
N TYR A 209 11.27 -19.73 3.49
CA TYR A 209 11.96 -19.03 2.41
C TYR A 209 12.37 -17.64 2.86
N GLY A 210 13.58 -17.23 2.48
CA GLY A 210 14.10 -15.88 2.75
C GLY A 210 14.29 -15.10 1.46
N SER A 211 13.79 -13.86 1.43
CA SER A 211 13.97 -12.94 0.31
C SER A 211 14.74 -11.68 0.72
N ALA A 212 14.88 -10.76 -0.22
CA ALA A 212 15.59 -9.49 -0.08
C ALA A 212 17.09 -9.54 0.17
N GLY A 213 17.61 -8.34 0.37
CA GLY A 213 19.06 -8.12 0.31
C GLY A 213 19.83 -8.59 1.54
N THR A 214 19.17 -8.77 2.68
CA THR A 214 19.84 -9.28 3.89
C THR A 214 20.10 -10.77 3.76
N VAL A 215 19.08 -11.54 3.40
CA VAL A 215 19.21 -12.99 3.19
C VAL A 215 20.20 -13.28 2.05
N ASN A 216 20.07 -12.56 0.92
CA ASN A 216 21.00 -12.72 -0.21
C ASN A 216 22.46 -12.46 0.18
N ALA A 217 22.72 -11.41 0.98
CA ALA A 217 24.10 -11.12 1.43
C ALA A 217 24.66 -12.21 2.35
N VAL A 218 23.80 -12.80 3.20
CA VAL A 218 24.20 -13.93 4.05
C VAL A 218 24.51 -15.16 3.19
N VAL A 219 23.62 -15.51 2.25
CA VAL A 219 23.82 -16.63 1.33
C VAL A 219 25.09 -16.46 0.50
N ASP A 220 25.32 -15.27 -0.11
CA ASP A 220 26.49 -14.99 -0.94
C ASP A 220 27.81 -15.25 -0.16
N VAL A 221 27.85 -14.82 1.11
CA VAL A 221 29.01 -15.04 1.97
C VAL A 221 29.18 -16.50 2.37
N LEU A 222 28.09 -17.18 2.73
CA LEU A 222 28.14 -18.60 3.11
C LEU A 222 28.58 -19.47 1.93
N VAL A 223 28.04 -19.25 0.75
CA VAL A 223 28.41 -19.97 -0.48
C VAL A 223 29.88 -19.73 -0.83
N ALA A 224 30.35 -18.47 -0.74
CA ALA A 224 31.77 -18.15 -0.96
C ALA A 224 32.73 -18.80 0.07
N ALA A 225 32.20 -19.16 1.24
CA ALA A 225 32.90 -19.89 2.28
C ALA A 225 32.80 -21.42 2.18
N GLY A 226 32.10 -21.94 1.13
CA GLY A 226 31.98 -23.38 0.88
C GLY A 226 30.73 -24.02 1.51
N TRP A 227 29.76 -23.24 1.99
CA TRP A 227 28.49 -23.76 2.48
C TRP A 227 27.57 -24.14 1.31
N PRO A 228 26.55 -25.01 1.53
CA PRO A 228 25.60 -25.38 0.49
C PRO A 228 24.91 -24.17 -0.14
N THR A 229 24.75 -24.21 -1.45
CA THR A 229 24.12 -23.13 -2.23
C THR A 229 22.64 -23.03 -1.93
N GLY A 230 22.13 -21.80 -1.83
CA GLY A 230 20.69 -21.48 -1.81
C GLY A 230 20.01 -21.68 -0.45
N SER A 231 20.75 -21.99 0.61
CA SER A 231 20.14 -22.13 1.94
C SER A 231 20.98 -21.56 3.07
N VAL A 232 20.32 -21.19 4.16
CA VAL A 232 20.91 -20.69 5.39
C VAL A 232 20.51 -21.62 6.53
N THR A 233 21.47 -22.00 7.37
CA THR A 233 21.25 -22.79 8.58
C THR A 233 21.72 -22.02 9.82
N ARG A 234 21.28 -22.44 11.00
CA ARG A 234 21.74 -21.84 12.26
C ARG A 234 23.25 -21.87 12.40
N THR A 235 23.88 -22.99 12.07
CA THR A 235 25.35 -23.13 12.10
C THR A 235 26.04 -22.17 11.16
N GLY A 236 25.48 -21.91 9.98
CA GLY A 236 25.97 -20.90 9.04
C GLY A 236 25.89 -19.48 9.60
N LEU A 237 24.78 -19.15 10.29
CA LEU A 237 24.61 -17.85 10.97
C LEU A 237 25.59 -17.68 12.13
N ASP A 238 25.82 -18.71 12.92
CA ASP A 238 26.80 -18.71 14.01
C ASP A 238 28.21 -18.48 13.49
N TRP A 239 28.61 -19.22 12.43
CA TRP A 239 29.89 -19.01 11.75
C TRP A 239 30.05 -17.57 11.24
N LEU A 240 29.01 -17.00 10.63
CA LEU A 240 29.08 -15.62 10.13
C LEU A 240 29.23 -14.62 11.28
N GLN A 241 28.49 -14.80 12.38
CA GLN A 241 28.63 -13.97 13.58
C GLN A 241 30.04 -14.01 14.13
N ASP A 242 30.65 -15.20 14.23
CA ASP A 242 32.02 -15.36 14.69
C ASP A 242 33.04 -14.63 13.78
N LYS A 243 32.84 -14.64 12.47
CA LYS A 243 33.64 -13.87 11.51
C LYS A 243 33.52 -12.36 11.71
N LEU A 244 32.28 -11.87 11.97
CA LEU A 244 32.06 -10.45 12.26
C LEU A 244 32.72 -10.05 13.59
N LEU A 245 32.58 -10.88 14.63
CA LEU A 245 33.25 -10.67 15.92
C LEU A 245 34.78 -10.66 15.80
N ALA A 246 35.35 -11.57 15.01
CA ALA A 246 36.78 -11.61 14.74
C ALA A 246 37.30 -10.38 13.99
N ALA A 247 36.50 -9.83 13.07
CA ALA A 247 36.81 -8.59 12.37
C ALA A 247 36.73 -7.35 13.27
N GLN A 248 35.93 -7.39 14.35
CA GLN A 248 35.71 -6.32 15.31
C GLN A 248 34.98 -5.07 14.76
N ASN A 249 35.21 -4.70 13.52
CA ASN A 249 34.56 -3.56 12.88
C ASN A 249 34.39 -3.75 11.37
N THR A 250 33.59 -2.89 10.76
CA THR A 250 33.28 -2.93 9.33
C THR A 250 34.49 -2.71 8.44
N ASP A 251 35.46 -1.88 8.86
CA ASP A 251 36.63 -1.53 8.05
C ASP A 251 37.61 -2.69 7.92
N ARG A 252 37.69 -3.54 8.94
CA ARG A 252 38.52 -4.76 8.96
C ARG A 252 37.79 -5.97 8.35
N LEU A 253 36.50 -5.85 8.08
CA LEU A 253 35.73 -6.96 7.54
C LEU A 253 36.17 -7.30 6.12
N ARG A 254 36.68 -8.51 5.93
CA ARG A 254 37.13 -9.06 4.65
C ARG A 254 36.51 -10.44 4.47
N LEU A 255 35.34 -10.48 3.89
CA LEU A 255 34.63 -11.72 3.57
C LEU A 255 34.35 -11.76 2.07
N ILE A 256 34.77 -12.85 1.41
CA ILE A 256 34.41 -13.10 0.02
C ILE A 256 32.87 -13.24 -0.05
N GLY A 257 32.26 -12.70 -1.09
CA GLY A 257 30.80 -12.65 -1.21
C GLY A 257 30.14 -11.44 -0.53
N MET A 258 30.82 -10.76 0.40
CA MET A 258 30.30 -9.56 1.06
C MET A 258 30.50 -8.31 0.21
N ARG A 259 29.42 -7.74 -0.27
CA ARG A 259 29.43 -6.48 -1.02
C ARG A 259 29.65 -5.29 -0.08
N ASP A 260 30.33 -4.24 -0.55
CA ASP A 260 30.65 -3.07 0.27
C ASP A 260 29.40 -2.32 0.77
N ASP A 261 28.33 -2.25 -0.06
CA ASP A 261 27.06 -1.62 0.33
C ASP A 261 26.35 -2.37 1.47
N ARG A 262 26.78 -3.60 1.83
CA ARG A 262 26.20 -4.43 2.87
C ARG A 262 26.98 -4.43 4.18
N LYS A 263 28.27 -4.09 4.17
CA LYS A 263 29.12 -4.13 5.37
C LYS A 263 28.56 -3.33 6.53
N ALA A 264 28.05 -2.12 6.26
CA ALA A 264 27.52 -1.22 7.29
C ALA A 264 26.19 -1.70 7.92
N ILE A 265 25.47 -2.62 7.26
CA ILE A 265 24.15 -3.05 7.69
C ILE A 265 24.06 -4.55 8.03
N ILE A 266 25.17 -5.27 7.90
CA ILE A 266 25.18 -6.72 8.12
C ILE A 266 24.98 -7.09 9.59
N GLY A 267 25.50 -6.32 10.55
CA GLY A 267 25.35 -6.59 11.98
C GLY A 267 23.89 -6.60 12.39
N GLY A 268 23.15 -5.56 12.00
CA GLY A 268 21.70 -5.47 12.27
C GLY A 268 20.92 -6.53 11.51
N GLY A 269 21.19 -6.73 10.23
CA GLY A 269 20.51 -7.74 9.40
C GLY A 269 20.71 -9.16 9.92
N LEU A 270 21.94 -9.54 10.29
CA LEU A 270 22.23 -10.83 10.89
C LEU A 270 21.53 -11.03 12.23
N SER A 271 21.51 -10.00 13.09
CA SER A 271 20.84 -10.09 14.38
C SER A 271 19.33 -10.33 14.24
N VAL A 272 18.68 -9.65 13.28
CA VAL A 272 17.25 -9.86 12.98
C VAL A 272 17.01 -11.28 12.45
N LEU A 273 17.83 -11.75 11.53
CA LEU A 273 17.69 -13.10 10.97
C LEU A 273 17.92 -14.19 12.04
N ARG A 274 18.91 -14.03 12.91
CA ARG A 274 19.15 -14.95 14.04
C ARG A 274 17.99 -14.96 15.03
N ALA A 275 17.43 -13.79 15.33
CA ALA A 275 16.25 -13.69 16.20
C ALA A 275 15.04 -14.44 15.61
N LEU A 276 14.83 -14.35 14.28
CA LEU A 276 13.77 -15.09 13.60
C LEU A 276 13.98 -16.61 13.64
N PHE A 277 15.22 -17.07 13.42
CA PHE A 277 15.56 -18.48 13.54
C PHE A 277 15.21 -19.04 14.94
N ASP A 278 15.56 -18.27 15.99
CA ASP A 278 15.28 -18.67 17.36
C ASP A 278 13.78 -18.64 17.70
N LEU A 279 13.09 -17.57 17.27
CA LEU A 279 11.67 -17.39 17.59
C LEU A 279 10.78 -18.40 16.88
N LEU A 280 11.01 -18.62 15.60
CA LEU A 280 10.14 -19.43 14.74
C LEU A 280 10.61 -20.89 14.60
N GLY A 281 11.70 -21.27 15.31
CA GLY A 281 12.24 -22.62 15.27
C GLY A 281 12.76 -23.01 13.87
N ILE A 282 13.31 -22.04 13.12
CA ILE A 282 13.78 -22.29 11.75
C ILE A 282 15.11 -23.06 11.81
N GLU A 283 15.13 -24.26 11.26
CA GLU A 283 16.37 -25.05 11.13
C GLU A 283 17.09 -24.70 9.83
N ARG A 284 16.32 -24.46 8.75
CA ARG A 284 16.80 -24.16 7.41
C ARG A 284 15.90 -23.16 6.71
N LEU A 285 16.51 -22.13 6.12
CA LEU A 285 15.86 -21.11 5.32
C LEU A 285 16.34 -21.21 3.89
N GLU A 286 15.44 -21.45 2.94
CA GLU A 286 15.74 -21.52 1.52
C GLU A 286 15.78 -20.10 0.92
N GLN A 287 16.73 -19.85 0.01
CA GLN A 287 16.78 -18.57 -0.69
C GLN A 287 15.69 -18.46 -1.75
N ALA A 288 14.88 -17.41 -1.68
CA ALA A 288 13.90 -17.10 -2.71
C ALA A 288 14.42 -16.03 -3.68
N THR A 289 14.11 -16.18 -4.96
CA THR A 289 14.53 -15.24 -6.02
C THR A 289 13.49 -14.15 -6.30
N GLY A 290 12.25 -14.33 -5.87
CA GLY A 290 11.15 -13.36 -6.00
C GLY A 290 11.18 -12.25 -4.95
N GLY A 291 10.23 -11.32 -5.03
CA GLY A 291 10.05 -10.25 -4.07
C GLY A 291 9.08 -9.18 -4.58
N LEU A 292 9.03 -8.01 -3.90
CA LEU A 292 8.06 -6.94 -4.12
C LEU A 292 7.80 -6.59 -5.60
N ARG A 293 8.85 -6.32 -6.38
CA ARG A 293 8.69 -5.93 -7.80
C ARG A 293 8.06 -7.02 -8.66
N HIS A 294 8.41 -8.28 -8.38
CA HIS A 294 7.80 -9.40 -9.12
C HIS A 294 6.31 -9.53 -8.81
N GLY A 295 5.90 -9.24 -7.56
CA GLY A 295 4.49 -9.13 -7.18
C GLY A 295 3.78 -8.00 -7.91
N LEU A 296 4.38 -6.80 -7.97
CA LEU A 296 3.83 -5.66 -8.73
C LEU A 296 3.62 -6.03 -10.21
N LEU A 297 4.61 -6.62 -10.85
CA LEU A 297 4.52 -7.04 -12.24
C LEU A 297 3.44 -8.11 -12.45
N GLN A 298 3.24 -9.02 -11.49
CA GLN A 298 2.17 -10.00 -11.54
C GLN A 298 0.78 -9.36 -11.40
N ASP A 299 0.62 -8.39 -10.52
CA ASP A 299 -0.65 -7.64 -10.39
C ASP A 299 -0.97 -6.88 -11.69
N MET A 300 0.02 -6.25 -12.31
CA MET A 300 -0.15 -5.57 -13.59
C MET A 300 -0.53 -6.54 -14.72
N LEU A 301 0.03 -7.76 -14.74
CA LEU A 301 -0.34 -8.81 -15.69
C LEU A 301 -1.76 -9.34 -15.43
N GLY A 302 -2.14 -9.49 -14.17
CA GLY A 302 -3.47 -9.95 -13.75
C GLY A 302 -4.57 -8.96 -14.07
N ALA A 303 -4.29 -7.66 -14.01
CA ALA A 303 -5.25 -6.59 -14.32
C ALA A 303 -5.75 -6.63 -15.78
N GLY A 304 -5.00 -7.26 -16.70
CA GLY A 304 -5.42 -7.48 -18.09
C GLY A 304 -6.29 -8.72 -18.32
N GLN A 305 -6.43 -9.59 -17.34
CA GLN A 305 -7.30 -10.77 -17.38
C GLN A 305 -8.49 -10.51 -16.45
N GLN A 306 -9.70 -10.87 -16.82
CA GLN A 306 -10.97 -10.64 -16.09
C GLN A 306 -10.99 -11.28 -14.68
N HIS A 307 -10.06 -10.89 -13.81
CA HIS A 307 -10.10 -11.24 -12.40
C HIS A 307 -10.71 -10.08 -11.62
N THR A 308 -11.59 -10.39 -10.68
CA THR A 308 -12.18 -9.47 -9.71
C THR A 308 -11.06 -8.63 -9.08
N ASP A 309 -11.20 -7.31 -9.12
CA ASP A 309 -10.19 -6.40 -8.54
C ASP A 309 -10.02 -6.74 -7.04
N LEU A 310 -8.80 -6.95 -6.61
CA LEU A 310 -8.47 -7.30 -5.21
C LEU A 310 -9.07 -6.28 -4.21
N ARG A 311 -9.22 -5.02 -4.65
CA ARG A 311 -9.83 -3.96 -3.87
C ARG A 311 -11.30 -4.21 -3.59
N ASP A 312 -12.05 -4.80 -4.55
CA ASP A 312 -13.45 -5.19 -4.36
C ASP A 312 -13.59 -6.23 -3.23
N HIS A 313 -12.67 -7.22 -3.19
CA HIS A 313 -12.62 -8.19 -2.09
C HIS A 313 -12.28 -7.54 -0.76
N SER A 314 -11.34 -6.59 -0.74
CA SER A 314 -10.97 -5.86 0.48
C SER A 314 -12.13 -5.02 1.01
N VAL A 315 -12.87 -4.34 0.14
CA VAL A 315 -14.07 -3.58 0.48
C VAL A 315 -15.18 -4.49 1.01
N ALA A 316 -15.47 -5.60 0.32
CA ALA A 316 -16.47 -6.56 0.75
C ALA A 316 -16.14 -7.15 2.13
N ARG A 317 -14.86 -7.48 2.37
CA ARG A 317 -14.39 -7.98 3.66
C ARG A 317 -14.53 -6.94 4.77
N LEU A 318 -14.18 -5.67 4.51
CA LEU A 318 -14.36 -4.59 5.48
C LEU A 318 -15.83 -4.35 5.78
N ALA A 319 -16.69 -4.27 4.76
CA ALA A 319 -18.12 -4.13 4.92
C ALA A 319 -18.71 -5.26 5.79
N ALA A 320 -18.36 -6.51 5.50
CA ALA A 320 -18.79 -7.66 6.28
C ALA A 320 -18.26 -7.64 7.73
N LYS A 321 -16.95 -7.32 7.92
CA LYS A 321 -16.32 -7.24 9.25
C LYS A 321 -17.02 -6.24 10.17
N PHE A 322 -17.48 -5.12 9.61
CA PHE A 322 -18.13 -4.04 10.37
C PHE A 322 -19.65 -4.01 10.20
N GLY A 323 -20.25 -5.08 9.65
CA GLY A 323 -21.70 -5.26 9.61
C GLY A 323 -22.46 -4.25 8.76
N ALA A 324 -21.83 -3.68 7.72
CA ALA A 324 -22.53 -2.81 6.77
C ALA A 324 -23.52 -3.63 5.92
N ASP A 325 -24.67 -3.02 5.61
CA ASP A 325 -25.71 -3.63 4.78
C ASP A 325 -25.30 -3.61 3.29
N PRO A 326 -24.99 -4.77 2.67
CA PRO A 326 -24.50 -4.81 1.30
C PRO A 326 -25.56 -4.40 0.28
N VAL A 327 -26.84 -4.67 0.55
CA VAL A 327 -27.96 -4.29 -0.34
C VAL A 327 -28.16 -2.78 -0.32
N HIS A 328 -28.09 -2.17 0.86
CA HIS A 328 -28.17 -0.72 0.98
C HIS A 328 -26.95 -0.03 0.35
N GLY A 329 -25.74 -0.53 0.62
CA GLY A 329 -24.52 -0.01 0.00
C GLY A 329 -24.56 -0.07 -1.52
N GLN A 330 -25.04 -1.17 -2.09
CA GLN A 330 -25.20 -1.31 -3.55
C GLN A 330 -26.22 -0.29 -4.10
N ARG A 331 -27.37 -0.12 -3.45
CA ARG A 331 -28.39 0.87 -3.82
C ARG A 331 -27.84 2.28 -3.84
N VAL A 332 -27.17 2.70 -2.77
CA VAL A 332 -26.54 4.02 -2.68
C VAL A 332 -25.47 4.20 -3.79
N GLY A 333 -24.67 3.18 -4.06
CA GLY A 333 -23.67 3.21 -5.12
C GLY A 333 -24.27 3.37 -6.52
N GLN A 334 -25.38 2.69 -6.82
CA GLN A 334 -26.08 2.83 -8.10
C GLN A 334 -26.62 4.25 -8.30
N ILE A 335 -27.28 4.83 -7.30
CA ILE A 335 -27.80 6.19 -7.36
C ILE A 335 -26.67 7.21 -7.46
N ALA A 336 -25.58 7.06 -6.68
CA ALA A 336 -24.43 7.96 -6.73
C ALA A 336 -23.78 7.97 -8.13
N ASN A 337 -23.58 6.79 -8.74
CA ASN A 337 -23.04 6.69 -10.10
C ASN A 337 -23.99 7.29 -11.15
N ALA A 338 -25.30 7.08 -11.03
CA ALA A 338 -26.28 7.67 -11.94
C ALA A 338 -26.27 9.21 -11.88
N LEU A 339 -26.19 9.79 -10.68
CA LEU A 339 -26.08 11.24 -10.49
C LEU A 339 -24.73 11.78 -10.99
N TYR A 340 -23.64 11.04 -10.82
CA TYR A 340 -22.32 11.45 -11.30
C TYR A 340 -22.28 11.51 -12.83
N LEU A 341 -22.92 10.56 -13.53
CA LEU A 341 -23.08 10.58 -14.98
C LEU A 341 -23.79 11.84 -15.48
N GLN A 342 -24.81 12.32 -14.76
CA GLN A 342 -25.55 13.53 -15.15
C GLN A 342 -24.70 14.79 -15.06
N ILE A 343 -23.76 14.89 -14.10
CA ILE A 343 -22.88 16.05 -13.97
C ILE A 343 -21.89 16.14 -15.13
N ASN A 344 -21.36 15.01 -15.60
CA ASN A 344 -20.17 15.00 -16.46
C ASN A 344 -20.50 14.81 -17.95
N ASN A 345 -21.73 14.46 -18.34
CA ASN A 345 -22.18 14.26 -19.74
C ASN A 345 -21.22 13.40 -20.61
N ALA A 346 -20.39 12.57 -20.01
CA ALA A 346 -19.38 11.76 -20.66
C ALA A 346 -19.33 10.36 -20.02
N PRO A 347 -18.80 9.33 -20.69
CA PRO A 347 -18.53 8.05 -20.06
C PRO A 347 -17.64 8.27 -18.84
N VAL A 348 -18.11 7.78 -17.68
CA VAL A 348 -17.36 7.90 -16.42
C VAL A 348 -16.14 6.98 -16.49
N ASP A 349 -14.98 7.49 -16.11
CA ASP A 349 -13.81 6.66 -15.83
C ASP A 349 -14.20 5.57 -14.84
N GLU A 350 -13.96 4.33 -15.20
CA GLU A 350 -14.27 3.15 -14.39
C GLU A 350 -13.69 3.25 -12.97
N ARG A 351 -12.52 3.90 -12.80
CA ARG A 351 -11.89 4.16 -11.51
C ARG A 351 -12.74 5.04 -10.60
N ILE A 352 -13.39 6.06 -11.18
CA ILE A 352 -14.28 6.98 -10.45
C ILE A 352 -15.53 6.24 -10.00
N SER A 353 -16.17 5.51 -10.92
CA SER A 353 -17.38 4.71 -10.64
C SER A 353 -17.13 3.68 -9.54
N ARG A 354 -15.99 2.96 -9.60
CA ARG A 354 -15.61 2.01 -8.55
C ARG A 354 -15.42 2.69 -7.20
N LYS A 355 -14.73 3.84 -7.15
CA LYS A 355 -14.49 4.56 -5.91
C LYS A 355 -15.82 4.99 -5.25
N LEU A 356 -16.78 5.48 -6.03
CA LEU A 356 -18.11 5.80 -5.53
C LEU A 356 -18.82 4.56 -4.99
N THR A 357 -18.74 3.44 -5.69
CA THR A 357 -19.30 2.17 -5.26
C THR A 357 -18.69 1.69 -3.94
N TRP A 358 -17.34 1.74 -3.82
CA TRP A 358 -16.66 1.39 -2.57
C TRP A 358 -17.03 2.30 -1.42
N ALA A 359 -17.09 3.64 -1.66
CA ALA A 359 -17.49 4.59 -0.64
C ALA A 359 -18.93 4.33 -0.17
N ALA A 360 -19.83 3.99 -1.10
CA ALA A 360 -21.22 3.65 -0.79
C ALA A 360 -21.33 2.34 0.01
N GLN A 361 -20.51 1.32 -0.29
CA GLN A 361 -20.50 0.06 0.47
C GLN A 361 -19.93 0.24 1.88
N LEU A 362 -19.06 1.23 2.08
CA LEU A 362 -18.34 1.45 3.33
C LEU A 362 -18.91 2.61 4.17
N HIS A 363 -19.91 3.37 3.70
CA HIS A 363 -20.34 4.59 4.38
C HIS A 363 -20.93 4.35 5.78
N GLU A 364 -21.48 3.15 6.06
CA GLU A 364 -22.06 2.79 7.35
C GLU A 364 -21.14 1.95 8.26
N ILE A 365 -19.91 1.58 7.86
CA ILE A 365 -19.03 0.70 8.67
C ILE A 365 -18.76 1.22 10.07
N GLY A 366 -18.80 2.52 10.28
CA GLY A 366 -18.58 3.13 11.58
C GLY A 366 -19.73 2.92 12.55
N SER A 367 -20.93 2.52 12.09
CA SER A 367 -22.09 2.22 12.94
C SER A 367 -21.82 1.04 13.88
N HIS A 368 -20.88 0.16 13.52
CA HIS A 368 -20.40 -0.92 14.38
C HIS A 368 -19.74 -0.41 15.67
N VAL A 369 -19.12 0.76 15.63
CA VAL A 369 -18.52 1.42 16.82
C VAL A 369 -19.58 2.17 17.60
N SER A 370 -20.36 3.04 16.94
CA SER A 370 -21.46 3.80 17.52
C SER A 370 -22.36 4.34 16.43
N HIS A 371 -23.67 4.37 16.70
CA HIS A 371 -24.63 5.02 15.81
C HIS A 371 -24.43 6.55 15.75
N SER A 372 -23.99 7.16 16.87
CA SER A 372 -23.62 8.58 16.89
C SER A 372 -22.31 8.78 16.15
N ASP A 373 -22.30 9.78 15.24
CA ASP A 373 -21.10 10.16 14.49
C ASP A 373 -20.44 9.01 13.69
N TYR A 374 -21.18 7.99 13.28
CA TYR A 374 -20.65 6.81 12.60
C TYR A 374 -19.81 7.15 11.34
N HIS A 375 -20.07 8.26 10.67
CA HIS A 375 -19.25 8.73 9.58
C HIS A 375 -17.80 9.06 10.00
N LYS A 376 -17.59 9.55 11.23
CA LYS A 376 -16.25 9.80 11.78
C LYS A 376 -15.56 8.49 12.14
N HIS A 377 -16.30 7.55 12.73
CA HIS A 377 -15.80 6.22 13.04
C HIS A 377 -15.42 5.44 11.78
N GLY A 378 -16.27 5.51 10.73
CA GLY A 378 -15.98 4.90 9.44
C GLY A 378 -14.73 5.47 8.77
N ALA A 379 -14.57 6.79 8.80
CA ALA A 379 -13.37 7.44 8.30
C ALA A 379 -12.12 6.99 9.08
N TYR A 380 -12.18 6.96 10.41
CA TYR A 380 -11.08 6.48 11.25
C TYR A 380 -10.70 5.03 10.94
N ILE A 381 -11.69 4.16 10.74
CA ILE A 381 -11.44 2.76 10.34
C ILE A 381 -10.67 2.72 9.03
N LEU A 382 -11.05 3.50 8.01
CA LEU A 382 -10.38 3.52 6.72
C LEU A 382 -8.97 4.09 6.78
N GLU A 383 -8.74 5.14 7.57
CA GLU A 383 -7.40 5.73 7.78
C GLU A 383 -6.42 4.79 8.48
N ASN A 384 -6.93 3.85 9.27
CA ASN A 384 -6.11 2.98 10.12
C ASN A 384 -6.23 1.50 9.74
N THR A 385 -6.71 1.20 8.54
CA THR A 385 -6.82 -0.17 8.05
C THR A 385 -5.78 -0.46 6.98
N ASP A 386 -5.22 -1.66 7.02
CA ASP A 386 -4.39 -2.20 5.94
C ASP A 386 -5.30 -2.99 4.99
N ALA A 387 -5.81 -2.31 3.96
CA ALA A 387 -6.63 -2.94 2.93
C ALA A 387 -5.77 -3.34 1.73
N MET A 388 -5.80 -4.63 1.39
CA MET A 388 -5.02 -5.18 0.28
C MET A 388 -5.47 -4.57 -1.05
N GLY A 389 -4.52 -4.26 -1.93
CA GLY A 389 -4.75 -3.64 -3.22
C GLY A 389 -4.85 -2.11 -3.17
N PHE A 390 -4.94 -1.50 -2.00
CA PHE A 390 -5.06 -0.05 -1.84
C PHE A 390 -3.74 0.61 -1.48
N ALA A 391 -3.44 1.72 -2.15
CA ALA A 391 -2.45 2.69 -1.66
C ALA A 391 -3.04 3.51 -0.50
N LEU A 392 -2.18 4.02 0.39
CA LEU A 392 -2.62 4.84 1.53
C LEU A 392 -3.38 6.09 1.08
N ALA A 393 -2.97 6.72 -0.03
CA ALA A 393 -3.67 7.88 -0.61
C ALA A 393 -5.08 7.55 -1.12
N GLU A 394 -5.29 6.34 -1.66
CA GLU A 394 -6.62 5.88 -2.08
C GLU A 394 -7.54 5.65 -0.87
N LEU A 395 -7.02 5.00 0.20
CA LEU A 395 -7.75 4.82 1.46
C LEU A 395 -8.09 6.16 2.11
N HIS A 396 -7.15 7.12 2.07
CA HIS A 396 -7.41 8.47 2.55
C HIS A 396 -8.56 9.14 1.78
N LYS A 397 -8.58 9.08 0.45
CA LYS A 397 -9.69 9.63 -0.35
C LYS A 397 -11.03 8.93 -0.07
N LEU A 398 -11.03 7.61 0.15
CA LEU A 398 -12.22 6.88 0.59
C LEU A 398 -12.68 7.32 1.98
N SER A 399 -11.73 7.54 2.90
CA SER A 399 -12.03 8.03 4.24
C SER A 399 -12.69 9.41 4.22
N LEU A 400 -12.24 10.32 3.36
CA LEU A 400 -12.85 11.64 3.17
C LEU A 400 -14.29 11.54 2.64
N LEU A 401 -14.56 10.65 1.67
CA LEU A 401 -15.92 10.41 1.19
C LEU A 401 -16.82 9.86 2.30
N VAL A 402 -16.34 8.88 3.06
CA VAL A 402 -17.07 8.32 4.22
C VAL A 402 -17.21 9.36 5.33
N LEU A 403 -16.18 10.17 5.61
CA LEU A 403 -16.28 11.27 6.57
C LEU A 403 -17.34 12.29 6.14
N GLY A 404 -17.36 12.63 4.85
CA GLY A 404 -18.16 13.69 4.28
C GLY A 404 -19.60 13.32 3.94
N HIS A 405 -19.97 12.03 3.79
CA HIS A 405 -21.26 11.61 3.27
C HIS A 405 -22.46 12.11 4.10
N ARG A 406 -22.23 12.57 5.34
CA ARG A 406 -23.24 13.22 6.20
C ARG A 406 -22.61 14.23 7.15
N GLY A 407 -23.47 15.04 7.78
CA GLY A 407 -23.05 16.02 8.78
C GLY A 407 -22.38 17.25 8.17
N LYS A 408 -21.65 18.02 8.99
CA LYS A 408 -21.09 19.31 8.59
C LYS A 408 -19.89 19.12 7.64
N LEU A 409 -19.89 19.86 6.51
CA LEU A 409 -18.82 19.80 5.50
C LEU A 409 -17.53 20.54 5.91
N ARG A 410 -17.58 21.46 6.89
CA ARG A 410 -16.41 22.21 7.37
C ARG A 410 -15.21 21.32 7.74
N LYS A 411 -15.45 20.06 8.10
CA LYS A 411 -14.39 19.08 8.43
C LYS A 411 -13.51 18.66 7.23
N LEU A 412 -13.94 19.06 6.00
CA LEU A 412 -13.22 18.82 4.74
C LEU A 412 -12.67 20.12 4.15
N GLU A 413 -12.50 21.18 4.95
CA GLU A 413 -12.11 22.52 4.48
C GLU A 413 -10.77 22.50 3.71
N ALA A 414 -9.85 21.61 4.11
CA ALA A 414 -8.55 21.46 3.44
C ALA A 414 -8.66 20.85 2.02
N ASP A 415 -9.77 20.16 1.72
CA ASP A 415 -9.94 19.37 0.50
C ASP A 415 -10.88 20.04 -0.51
N PHE A 416 -11.41 21.24 -0.23
CA PHE A 416 -12.39 21.89 -1.10
C PHE A 416 -11.86 22.32 -2.47
N GLU A 417 -10.57 22.30 -2.69
CA GLU A 417 -9.96 22.57 -4.00
C GLU A 417 -9.87 21.31 -4.90
N ASP A 418 -10.06 20.08 -4.35
CA ASP A 418 -10.18 18.87 -5.15
C ASP A 418 -11.60 18.75 -5.75
N GLN A 419 -11.78 19.31 -6.95
CA GLN A 419 -13.08 19.31 -7.65
C GLN A 419 -13.63 17.89 -7.84
N LEU A 420 -12.80 16.91 -8.14
CA LEU A 420 -13.22 15.53 -8.34
C LEU A 420 -13.76 14.94 -7.03
N LEU A 421 -13.07 15.15 -5.93
CA LEU A 421 -13.52 14.70 -4.60
C LEU A 421 -14.87 15.35 -4.24
N ILE A 422 -15.03 16.65 -4.52
CA ILE A 422 -16.28 17.36 -4.22
C ILE A 422 -17.45 16.87 -5.07
N GLN A 423 -17.25 16.61 -6.35
CA GLN A 423 -18.29 16.02 -7.21
C GLN A 423 -18.70 14.63 -6.70
N GLN A 424 -17.72 13.77 -6.37
CA GLN A 424 -17.98 12.45 -5.80
C GLN A 424 -18.71 12.53 -4.45
N LEU A 425 -18.30 13.47 -3.61
CA LEU A 425 -18.93 13.68 -2.30
C LEU A 425 -20.36 14.17 -2.43
N LEU A 426 -20.63 15.13 -3.33
CA LEU A 426 -21.98 15.63 -3.56
C LEU A 426 -22.93 14.50 -3.95
N VAL A 427 -22.57 13.72 -4.97
CA VAL A 427 -23.44 12.65 -5.47
C VAL A 427 -23.63 11.53 -4.45
N LEU A 428 -22.62 11.23 -3.65
CA LEU A 428 -22.71 10.27 -2.55
C LEU A 428 -23.68 10.76 -1.48
N ARG A 429 -23.61 12.04 -1.07
CA ARG A 429 -24.52 12.64 -0.09
C ARG A 429 -25.97 12.64 -0.58
N LEU A 430 -26.19 13.05 -1.83
CA LEU A 430 -27.52 13.03 -2.44
C LEU A 430 -28.07 11.60 -2.53
N ALA A 431 -27.25 10.63 -2.91
CA ALA A 431 -27.63 9.23 -2.95
C ALA A 431 -28.02 8.68 -1.56
N VAL A 432 -27.24 9.01 -0.53
CA VAL A 432 -27.57 8.63 0.86
C VAL A 432 -28.91 9.24 1.31
N VAL A 433 -29.16 10.52 0.96
CA VAL A 433 -30.45 11.19 1.23
C VAL A 433 -31.59 10.50 0.49
N LEU A 434 -31.45 10.22 -0.79
CA LEU A 434 -32.49 9.58 -1.60
C LEU A 434 -32.79 8.14 -1.14
N CYS A 435 -31.79 7.42 -0.68
CA CYS A 435 -31.91 6.04 -0.21
C CYS A 435 -32.21 5.91 1.29
N HIS A 436 -32.57 7.00 2.01
CA HIS A 436 -32.78 6.99 3.46
C HIS A 436 -33.79 5.97 3.96
N ALA A 437 -34.82 5.68 3.14
CA ALA A 437 -35.87 4.72 3.46
C ALA A 437 -35.49 3.25 3.26
N ARG A 438 -34.23 2.96 2.89
CA ARG A 438 -33.68 1.63 2.60
C ARG A 438 -34.45 0.82 1.54
N ARG A 439 -35.04 1.52 0.61
CA ARG A 439 -35.75 0.98 -0.58
C ARG A 439 -35.31 1.75 -1.81
N ASP A 440 -35.51 1.18 -2.99
CA ASP A 440 -35.13 1.81 -4.24
C ASP A 440 -35.88 3.12 -4.44
N PRO A 441 -35.21 4.27 -4.56
CA PRO A 441 -35.88 5.55 -4.76
C PRO A 441 -36.32 5.70 -6.22
N ASP A 442 -37.45 6.37 -6.44
CA ASP A 442 -37.78 6.86 -7.77
C ASP A 442 -36.97 8.13 -8.05
N VAL A 443 -36.12 8.08 -9.03
CA VAL A 443 -35.22 9.18 -9.44
C VAL A 443 -35.46 9.62 -10.88
N THR A 444 -36.56 9.19 -11.50
CA THR A 444 -36.89 9.49 -12.90
C THR A 444 -37.06 10.99 -13.16
N ASP A 445 -37.64 11.71 -12.19
CA ASP A 445 -37.87 13.14 -12.25
C ASP A 445 -36.72 13.97 -11.62
N ILE A 446 -35.65 13.33 -11.23
CA ILE A 446 -34.49 14.01 -10.61
C ILE A 446 -33.41 14.25 -11.66
N SER A 447 -32.98 15.49 -11.82
CA SER A 447 -31.85 15.84 -12.64
C SER A 447 -30.84 16.69 -11.91
N LEU A 448 -29.55 16.35 -12.09
CA LEU A 448 -28.41 17.03 -11.44
C LEU A 448 -27.46 17.54 -12.53
N ARG A 449 -27.08 18.80 -12.46
CA ARG A 449 -26.10 19.38 -13.36
C ARG A 449 -25.18 20.36 -12.65
N GLN A 450 -23.98 20.56 -13.17
CA GLN A 450 -23.10 21.65 -12.78
C GLN A 450 -23.49 22.91 -13.57
N ASP A 451 -23.44 24.09 -12.94
CA ASP A 451 -23.77 25.35 -13.63
C ASP A 451 -22.67 25.67 -14.65
N PRO A 452 -23.00 25.86 -15.94
CA PRO A 452 -22.00 26.17 -16.96
C PRO A 452 -21.26 27.51 -16.75
N LYS A 453 -21.83 28.41 -15.93
CA LYS A 453 -21.28 29.73 -15.63
C LYS A 453 -20.48 29.78 -14.32
N ASN A 454 -20.66 28.77 -13.46
CA ASN A 454 -19.99 28.67 -12.16
C ASN A 454 -19.68 27.22 -11.85
N ASP A 455 -18.45 26.81 -12.04
CA ASP A 455 -17.96 25.46 -11.82
C ASP A 455 -18.05 24.98 -10.36
N ARG A 456 -18.28 25.89 -9.40
CA ARG A 456 -18.52 25.58 -7.97
C ARG A 456 -20.01 25.54 -7.61
N GLN A 457 -20.91 25.57 -8.58
CA GLN A 457 -22.33 25.51 -8.35
C GLN A 457 -22.99 24.30 -9.02
N PHE A 458 -23.79 23.57 -8.25
CA PHE A 458 -24.61 22.48 -8.73
C PHE A 458 -26.10 22.84 -8.64
N VAL A 459 -26.87 22.33 -9.58
CA VAL A 459 -28.32 22.54 -9.66
C VAL A 459 -28.98 21.19 -9.71
N LEU A 460 -29.85 20.91 -8.72
CA LEU A 460 -30.69 19.72 -8.63
C LEU A 460 -32.14 20.16 -8.92
N ASN A 461 -32.78 19.54 -9.90
CA ASN A 461 -34.15 19.77 -10.22
C ASN A 461 -35.02 18.52 -9.90
N PHE A 462 -36.23 18.72 -9.44
CA PHE A 462 -37.27 17.70 -9.36
C PHE A 462 -38.65 18.35 -9.47
N SER A 463 -39.64 17.57 -9.87
CA SER A 463 -41.01 18.08 -10.03
C SER A 463 -41.73 18.25 -8.69
N SER A 464 -42.71 19.22 -8.65
CA SER A 464 -43.60 19.40 -7.48
C SER A 464 -44.44 18.14 -7.19
N ASP A 465 -44.76 17.34 -8.21
CA ASP A 465 -45.44 16.05 -8.04
C ASP A 465 -44.55 15.05 -7.31
N TRP A 466 -43.26 14.97 -7.68
CA TRP A 466 -42.27 14.14 -6.98
C TRP A 466 -42.14 14.58 -5.51
N ALA A 467 -42.06 15.90 -5.26
CA ALA A 467 -41.92 16.42 -3.90
C ALA A 467 -43.11 16.08 -3.02
N ARG A 468 -44.34 16.07 -3.60
CA ARG A 468 -45.55 15.64 -2.89
C ARG A 468 -45.60 14.13 -2.58
N LEU A 469 -45.06 13.30 -3.48
CA LEU A 469 -44.98 11.86 -3.28
C LEU A 469 -43.86 11.47 -2.28
N TYR A 470 -42.75 12.24 -2.24
CA TYR A 470 -41.60 11.98 -1.41
C TYR A 470 -41.21 13.18 -0.53
N PRO A 471 -42.11 13.68 0.33
CA PRO A 471 -41.94 14.94 1.06
C PRO A 471 -40.73 14.92 2.01
N GLN A 472 -40.43 13.76 2.58
CA GLN A 472 -39.23 13.63 3.45
C GLN A 472 -37.94 13.74 2.65
N SER A 473 -37.86 13.11 1.48
CA SER A 473 -36.70 13.23 0.60
C SER A 473 -36.52 14.65 0.09
N ALA A 474 -37.59 15.33 -0.33
CA ALA A 474 -37.56 16.72 -0.77
C ALA A 474 -37.07 17.65 0.35
N TYR A 475 -37.60 17.45 1.58
CA TYR A 475 -37.09 18.20 2.74
C TYR A 475 -35.59 18.00 2.98
N LEU A 476 -35.12 16.76 2.98
CA LEU A 476 -33.69 16.43 3.20
C LEU A 476 -32.80 16.99 2.10
N LEU A 477 -33.25 17.02 0.84
CA LEU A 477 -32.51 17.63 -0.27
C LEU A 477 -32.39 19.17 -0.11
N ASN A 478 -33.42 19.82 0.43
CA ASN A 478 -33.38 21.24 0.75
C ASN A 478 -32.43 21.53 1.93
N GLU A 479 -32.41 20.70 2.97
CA GLU A 479 -31.45 20.79 4.06
C GLU A 479 -30.03 20.63 3.57
N GLU A 480 -29.81 19.80 2.54
CA GLU A 480 -28.51 19.61 1.93
C GLU A 480 -27.99 20.92 1.30
N CYS A 481 -28.85 21.73 0.68
CA CYS A 481 -28.47 23.06 0.19
C CYS A 481 -27.86 23.94 1.29
N VAL A 482 -28.45 23.90 2.49
CA VAL A 482 -27.95 24.68 3.64
C VAL A 482 -26.55 24.19 4.09
N ALA A 483 -26.31 22.89 4.00
CA ALA A 483 -25.01 22.32 4.33
C ALA A 483 -23.89 22.84 3.38
N TRP A 484 -24.19 22.93 2.08
CA TRP A 484 -23.24 23.40 1.05
C TRP A 484 -22.99 24.92 1.08
N GLN A 485 -23.95 25.73 1.54
CA GLN A 485 -23.77 27.20 1.68
C GLN A 485 -22.60 27.61 2.61
N LYS A 486 -22.13 26.68 3.45
CA LYS A 486 -21.02 26.92 4.39
C LYS A 486 -19.65 26.48 3.81
N THR A 487 -19.58 26.28 2.52
CA THR A 487 -18.40 25.87 1.78
C THR A 487 -18.16 26.82 0.59
N PRO A 488 -17.03 26.79 -0.09
CA PRO A 488 -16.83 27.50 -1.37
C PRO A 488 -17.70 26.99 -2.52
N TRP A 489 -18.41 25.88 -2.30
CA TRP A 489 -19.32 25.25 -3.27
C TRP A 489 -20.77 25.49 -2.89
N SER A 490 -21.67 25.39 -3.85
CA SER A 490 -23.10 25.57 -3.59
C SER A 490 -23.93 24.54 -4.31
N LEU A 491 -25.01 24.12 -3.64
CA LEU A 491 -26.09 23.32 -4.24
C LEU A 491 -27.37 24.16 -4.24
N ARG A 492 -28.01 24.23 -5.38
CA ARG A 492 -29.32 24.87 -5.53
C ARG A 492 -30.34 23.82 -5.93
N VAL A 493 -31.45 23.78 -5.20
CA VAL A 493 -32.61 22.96 -5.56
C VAL A 493 -33.61 23.84 -6.30
N ILE A 494 -34.18 23.31 -7.38
CA ILE A 494 -35.28 23.92 -8.13
C ILE A 494 -36.42 22.90 -8.15
N GLU A 495 -37.57 23.31 -7.69
CA GLU A 495 -38.84 22.57 -7.77
C GLU A 495 -39.65 23.13 -8.92
N ASP A 496 -39.87 22.33 -9.97
CA ASP A 496 -40.56 22.72 -11.20
C ASP A 496 -42.05 22.36 -11.12
#